data_8e3b0089beef60a9c857b884687c41af
#
_entry.id   8e3b0089beef60a9c857b884687c41af
#
_cell.length_a   1.000
_cell.length_b   1.000
_cell.length_c   1.000
_cell.angle_alpha   90.00
_cell.angle_beta   90.00
_cell.angle_gamma   90.00
#
_symmetry.space_group_name_H-M   'P 1'
#
loop_
_entity.id
_entity.type
_entity.pdbx_description
1 polymer ?
#
loop_
_entity_poly.entity_id
_entity_poly.type
_entity_poly.pdbx_seq_one_letter_code
_entity_poly.pdbx_strand_id
1 'polypeptide(L)'
;EYRANSGISHNSDLRHITILEEAHNILKPNSVGQSGEGGNVAAKSVEMISNAIAEMRTYGEGFIIVDQSPGAVDISAIRNTNTKIIMRLPEENDRKVAGKASGMKDSQIDEIAKLPTGVAVVYQNDWEEPVLCKIGKFDDENISSSFNL
;
A
#
# COMPACT_ATOMS: atom_id res chain seq x y z
N GLU A 1 -2.55 0.88 -21.87
CA GLU A 1 -2.42 0.88 -23.37
C GLU A 1 -1.98 2.22 -23.92
N TYR A 2 -2.62 3.35 -23.59
CA TYR A 2 -2.22 4.66 -24.12
C TYR A 2 -0.76 5.01 -23.85
N ARG A 3 -0.26 4.75 -22.63
CA ARG A 3 1.13 5.06 -22.25
C ARG A 3 2.16 4.12 -22.90
N ALA A 4 1.84 2.84 -23.04
CA ALA A 4 2.70 1.89 -23.73
C ALA A 4 2.85 2.24 -25.22
N ASN A 5 1.79 2.78 -25.84
CA ASN A 5 1.77 3.16 -27.24
C ASN A 5 2.33 4.56 -27.53
N SER A 6 2.52 5.41 -26.50
CA SER A 6 3.00 6.79 -26.66
C SER A 6 4.53 6.94 -26.70
N GLY A 7 5.27 5.84 -26.80
CA GLY A 7 6.73 5.86 -26.88
C GLY A 7 7.42 6.23 -25.55
N ILE A 8 6.71 6.14 -24.42
CA ILE A 8 7.27 6.37 -23.10
C ILE A 8 8.23 5.21 -22.78
N SER A 9 9.48 5.52 -22.54
CA SER A 9 10.50 4.52 -22.20
C SER A 9 10.25 3.89 -20.84
N HIS A 10 10.72 2.65 -20.65
CA HIS A 10 10.80 2.02 -19.34
C HIS A 10 11.61 2.90 -18.37
N ASN A 11 11.24 2.88 -17.07
CA ASN A 11 11.83 3.71 -16.01
C ASN A 11 11.59 5.22 -16.21
N SER A 12 10.40 5.58 -16.65
CA SER A 12 9.95 6.99 -16.72
C SER A 12 9.84 7.60 -15.34
N ASP A 13 10.10 8.90 -15.24
CA ASP A 13 9.80 9.68 -14.03
C ASP A 13 8.31 9.56 -13.64
N LEU A 14 8.01 9.74 -12.34
CA LEU A 14 6.66 9.72 -11.83
C LEU A 14 5.82 10.81 -12.52
N ARG A 15 4.71 10.41 -13.13
CA ARG A 15 3.83 11.31 -13.91
C ARG A 15 2.40 11.31 -13.41
N HIS A 16 1.98 10.22 -12.80
CA HIS A 16 0.61 10.06 -12.32
C HIS A 16 0.59 9.19 -11.07
N ILE A 17 -0.38 9.43 -10.18
CA ILE A 17 -0.60 8.65 -8.97
C ILE A 17 -2.05 8.18 -8.97
N THR A 18 -2.25 6.88 -8.84
CA THR A 18 -3.55 6.27 -8.60
C THR A 18 -3.68 5.94 -7.11
N ILE A 19 -4.74 6.46 -6.48
CA ILE A 19 -5.06 6.17 -5.07
C ILE A 19 -6.22 5.17 -5.04
N LEU A 20 -6.01 4.03 -4.36
CA LEU A 20 -7.02 3.00 -4.13
C LEU A 20 -7.43 3.07 -2.66
N GLU A 21 -8.55 3.72 -2.38
CA GLU A 21 -9.16 3.76 -1.05
C GLU A 21 -10.05 2.54 -0.85
N GLU A 22 -10.16 2.06 0.42
CA GLU A 22 -10.89 0.85 0.79
C GLU A 22 -10.52 -0.33 -0.12
N ALA A 23 -9.20 -0.52 -0.26
CA ALA A 23 -8.60 -1.43 -1.24
C ALA A 23 -9.09 -2.88 -1.09
N HIS A 24 -9.52 -3.29 0.12
CA HIS A 24 -10.12 -4.59 0.37
C HIS A 24 -11.37 -4.86 -0.49
N ASN A 25 -12.03 -3.83 -1.04
CA ASN A 25 -13.16 -4.04 -1.94
C ASN A 25 -12.73 -4.57 -3.32
N ILE A 26 -11.51 -4.25 -3.74
CA ILE A 26 -10.94 -4.59 -5.05
C ILE A 26 -9.92 -5.73 -4.91
N LEU A 27 -9.08 -5.68 -3.87
CA LEU A 27 -7.94 -6.57 -3.63
C LEU A 27 -8.25 -7.60 -2.54
N LYS A 28 -9.38 -8.31 -2.63
CA LYS A 28 -9.79 -9.32 -1.63
C LYS A 28 -8.88 -10.55 -1.67
N PRO A 29 -8.53 -11.12 -0.50
CA PRO A 29 -7.82 -12.39 -0.45
C PRO A 29 -8.60 -13.49 -1.16
N ASN A 30 -7.90 -14.34 -1.88
CA ASN A 30 -8.50 -15.53 -2.45
C ASN A 30 -8.91 -16.49 -1.32
N SER A 31 -10.21 -16.67 -1.10
CA SER A 31 -10.70 -17.75 -0.25
C SER A 31 -10.44 -19.08 -0.93
N VAL A 32 -9.44 -19.80 -0.43
CA VAL A 32 -9.17 -21.18 -0.79
C VAL A 32 -10.37 -22.00 -0.32
N GLY A 33 -11.34 -22.26 -1.19
CA GLY A 33 -12.54 -23.04 -0.83
C GLY A 33 -13.76 -22.84 -1.70
N GLN A 34 -13.83 -21.81 -2.51
CA GLN A 34 -14.88 -21.68 -3.52
C GLN A 34 -14.47 -22.38 -4.82
N SER A 35 -14.69 -23.67 -4.86
CA SER A 35 -14.55 -24.53 -6.06
C SER A 35 -15.70 -24.29 -7.07
N GLY A 36 -15.97 -23.02 -7.41
CA GLY A 36 -16.93 -22.63 -8.41
C GLY A 36 -16.29 -21.67 -9.41
N GLU A 37 -16.86 -21.57 -10.62
CA GLU A 37 -16.34 -20.68 -11.68
C GLU A 37 -16.15 -19.21 -11.24
N GLY A 38 -16.96 -18.73 -10.28
CA GLY A 38 -16.85 -17.38 -9.73
C GLY A 38 -15.60 -17.13 -8.86
N GLY A 39 -15.10 -18.13 -8.13
CA GLY A 39 -13.89 -18.00 -7.31
C GLY A 39 -12.63 -17.84 -8.16
N ASN A 40 -12.58 -18.47 -9.31
CA ASN A 40 -11.43 -18.39 -10.21
C ASN A 40 -11.34 -17.02 -10.92
N VAL A 41 -12.46 -16.36 -11.16
CA VAL A 41 -12.51 -15.02 -11.78
C VAL A 41 -12.01 -13.94 -10.81
N ALA A 42 -12.45 -13.98 -9.55
CA ALA A 42 -12.00 -13.03 -8.52
C ALA A 42 -10.49 -13.17 -8.25
N ALA A 43 -9.98 -14.39 -8.16
CA ALA A 43 -8.56 -14.67 -8.01
C ALA A 43 -7.71 -14.08 -9.13
N LYS A 44 -8.13 -14.29 -10.37
CA LYS A 44 -7.45 -13.73 -11.55
C LYS A 44 -7.51 -12.21 -11.58
N SER A 45 -8.60 -11.60 -11.11
CA SER A 45 -8.73 -10.15 -11.05
C SER A 45 -7.73 -9.51 -10.07
N VAL A 46 -7.55 -10.09 -8.88
CA VAL A 46 -6.57 -9.62 -7.89
C VAL A 46 -5.15 -9.79 -8.43
N GLU A 47 -4.84 -10.93 -9.02
CA GLU A 47 -3.53 -11.17 -9.65
C GLU A 47 -3.26 -10.19 -10.79
N MET A 48 -4.24 -9.93 -11.64
CA MET A 48 -4.14 -8.96 -12.72
C MET A 48 -3.85 -7.54 -12.21
N ILE A 49 -4.55 -7.09 -11.15
CA ILE A 49 -4.33 -5.77 -10.57
C ILE A 49 -2.96 -5.70 -9.90
N SER A 50 -2.56 -6.72 -9.14
CA SER A 50 -1.25 -6.77 -8.50
C SER A 50 -0.10 -6.73 -9.51
N ASN A 51 -0.25 -7.45 -10.63
CA ASN A 51 0.71 -7.42 -11.73
C ASN A 51 0.71 -6.07 -12.45
N ALA A 52 -0.48 -5.47 -12.67
CA ALA A 52 -0.59 -4.14 -13.26
C ALA A 52 0.10 -3.07 -12.39
N ILE A 53 -0.05 -3.12 -11.07
CA ILE A 53 0.65 -2.22 -10.13
C ILE A 53 2.17 -2.34 -10.32
N ALA A 54 2.70 -3.55 -10.41
CA ALA A 54 4.12 -3.79 -10.58
C ALA A 54 4.64 -3.32 -11.94
N GLU A 55 3.87 -3.56 -13.02
CA GLU A 55 4.23 -3.20 -14.39
C GLU A 55 4.13 -1.69 -14.66
N MET A 56 3.04 -1.06 -14.22
CA MET A 56 2.76 0.35 -14.50
C MET A 56 3.77 1.30 -13.87
N ARG A 57 4.44 0.88 -12.80
CA ARG A 57 5.55 1.63 -12.20
C ARG A 57 6.63 1.98 -13.22
N THR A 58 6.92 1.10 -14.16
CA THR A 58 7.94 1.32 -15.19
C THR A 58 7.57 2.43 -16.18
N TYR A 59 6.28 2.77 -16.24
CA TYR A 59 5.74 3.84 -17.10
C TYR A 59 5.47 5.15 -16.35
N GLY A 60 5.98 5.30 -15.13
CA GLY A 60 5.82 6.51 -14.31
C GLY A 60 4.45 6.59 -13.60
N GLU A 61 3.78 5.47 -13.39
CA GLU A 61 2.57 5.37 -12.58
C GLU A 61 2.93 5.00 -11.14
N GLY A 62 2.50 5.82 -10.17
CA GLY A 62 2.57 5.53 -8.75
C GLY A 62 1.22 4.99 -8.25
N PHE A 63 1.25 4.07 -7.29
CA PHE A 63 0.05 3.57 -6.62
C PHE A 63 0.13 3.82 -5.12
N ILE A 64 -0.95 4.35 -4.56
CA ILE A 64 -1.15 4.46 -3.11
C ILE A 64 -2.35 3.59 -2.75
N ILE A 65 -2.12 2.56 -1.95
CA ILE A 65 -3.15 1.65 -1.44
C ILE A 65 -3.48 2.09 -0.03
N VAL A 66 -4.74 2.44 0.23
CA VAL A 66 -5.22 2.91 1.53
C VAL A 66 -6.27 1.93 2.04
N ASP A 67 -6.07 1.42 3.24
CA ASP A 67 -7.02 0.51 3.88
C ASP A 67 -6.94 0.58 5.40
N GLN A 68 -8.06 0.36 6.07
CA GLN A 68 -8.15 0.29 7.54
C GLN A 68 -8.03 -1.15 8.04
N SER A 69 -8.22 -2.14 7.18
CA SER A 69 -8.20 -3.57 7.49
C SER A 69 -7.25 -4.33 6.56
N PRO A 70 -5.93 -4.17 6.72
CA PRO A 70 -4.96 -4.83 5.86
C PRO A 70 -5.07 -6.36 5.85
N GLY A 71 -5.65 -6.96 6.89
CA GLY A 71 -5.96 -8.40 6.89
C GLY A 71 -7.03 -8.83 5.88
N ALA A 72 -7.84 -7.88 5.39
CA ALA A 72 -8.83 -8.10 4.35
C ALA A 72 -8.31 -7.80 2.93
N VAL A 73 -7.06 -7.34 2.80
CA VAL A 73 -6.38 -7.11 1.52
C VAL A 73 -5.51 -8.30 1.16
N ASP A 74 -5.45 -8.66 -0.11
CA ASP A 74 -4.59 -9.74 -0.58
C ASP A 74 -3.12 -9.45 -0.25
N ILE A 75 -2.44 -10.45 0.32
CA ILE A 75 -1.07 -10.29 0.82
C ILE A 75 -0.07 -9.97 -0.31
N SER A 76 -0.34 -10.37 -1.54
CA SER A 76 0.52 -10.06 -2.68
C SER A 76 0.51 -8.56 -2.99
N ALA A 77 -0.65 -7.90 -2.88
CA ALA A 77 -0.75 -6.46 -3.05
C ALA A 77 0.07 -5.71 -1.98
N ILE A 78 -0.03 -6.14 -0.70
CA ILE A 78 0.74 -5.54 0.40
C ILE A 78 2.25 -5.73 0.20
N ARG A 79 2.66 -6.92 -0.23
CA ARG A 79 4.10 -7.23 -0.46
C ARG A 79 4.69 -6.45 -1.63
N ASN A 80 3.88 -6.17 -2.65
CA ASN A 80 4.33 -5.43 -3.84
C ASN A 80 4.50 -3.91 -3.60
N THR A 81 4.00 -3.39 -2.47
CA THR A 81 4.27 -1.99 -2.10
C THR A 81 5.69 -1.83 -1.59
N ASN A 82 6.41 -0.81 -2.05
CA ASN A 82 7.75 -0.49 -1.60
C ASN A 82 7.75 0.21 -0.23
N THR A 83 6.90 1.21 -0.08
CA THR A 83 6.76 2.00 1.15
C THR A 83 5.49 1.62 1.88
N LYS A 84 5.57 1.47 3.19
CA LYS A 84 4.45 1.18 4.08
C LYS A 84 4.39 2.24 5.18
N ILE A 85 3.20 2.82 5.37
CA ILE A 85 2.90 3.79 6.43
C ILE A 85 1.78 3.19 7.28
N ILE A 86 2.12 2.76 8.48
CA ILE A 86 1.19 2.05 9.37
C ILE A 86 0.81 2.98 10.51
N MET A 87 -0.44 3.40 10.51
CA MET A 87 -1.08 4.13 11.60
C MET A 87 -1.55 3.13 12.68
N ARG A 88 -2.23 3.62 13.73
CA ARG A 88 -2.77 2.74 14.77
C ARG A 88 -3.75 1.73 14.20
N LEU A 89 -3.51 0.45 14.43
CA LEU A 89 -4.37 -0.67 14.07
C LEU A 89 -4.78 -1.42 15.36
N PRO A 90 -6.04 -1.33 15.80
CA PRO A 90 -6.50 -1.98 17.02
C PRO A 90 -6.69 -3.50 16.87
N GLU A 91 -6.96 -4.00 15.67
CA GLU A 91 -7.21 -5.41 15.41
C GLU A 91 -5.90 -6.18 15.27
N GLU A 92 -5.82 -7.38 15.90
CA GLU A 92 -4.57 -8.15 15.99
C GLU A 92 -4.10 -8.70 14.64
N ASN A 93 -5.03 -9.24 13.85
CA ASN A 93 -4.70 -9.79 12.55
C ASN A 93 -4.17 -8.70 11.59
N ASP A 94 -4.79 -7.52 11.61
CA ASP A 94 -4.37 -6.37 10.80
C ASP A 94 -2.95 -5.93 11.17
N ARG A 95 -2.65 -5.86 12.49
CA ARG A 95 -1.29 -5.55 12.96
C ARG A 95 -0.27 -6.59 12.51
N LYS A 96 -0.62 -7.88 12.61
CA LYS A 96 0.27 -8.97 12.19
C LYS A 96 0.56 -8.90 10.70
N VAL A 97 -0.45 -8.71 9.87
CA VAL A 97 -0.28 -8.62 8.41
C VAL A 97 0.60 -7.42 8.04
N ALA A 98 0.26 -6.23 8.51
CA ALA A 98 1.01 -5.00 8.20
C ALA A 98 2.44 -5.03 8.77
N GLY A 99 2.60 -5.44 10.03
CA GLY A 99 3.87 -5.47 10.72
C GLY A 99 4.84 -6.52 10.15
N LYS A 100 4.37 -7.73 9.86
CA LYS A 100 5.20 -8.75 9.22
C LYS A 100 5.63 -8.34 7.81
N ALA A 101 4.76 -7.68 7.05
CA ALA A 101 5.11 -7.13 5.73
C ALA A 101 6.14 -5.98 5.82
N SER A 102 6.35 -5.42 6.99
CA SER A 102 7.30 -4.33 7.29
C SER A 102 8.53 -4.80 8.09
N GLY A 103 8.76 -6.10 8.18
CA GLY A 103 9.93 -6.65 8.88
C GLY A 103 9.93 -6.47 10.41
N MET A 104 8.78 -6.15 11.03
CA MET A 104 8.67 -5.90 12.46
C MET A 104 8.75 -7.19 13.28
N LYS A 105 9.36 -7.09 14.48
CA LYS A 105 9.34 -8.13 15.51
C LYS A 105 7.96 -8.15 16.20
N ASP A 106 7.58 -9.28 16.80
CA ASP A 106 6.25 -9.42 17.43
C ASP A 106 5.99 -8.36 18.51
N SER A 107 6.99 -8.03 19.33
CA SER A 107 6.88 -6.97 20.35
C SER A 107 6.62 -5.57 19.74
N GLN A 108 7.15 -5.30 18.56
CA GLN A 108 6.91 -4.04 17.84
C GLN A 108 5.51 -4.00 17.23
N ILE A 109 5.02 -5.16 16.74
CA ILE A 109 3.67 -5.31 16.19
C ILE A 109 2.61 -5.00 17.25
N ASP A 110 2.81 -5.44 18.49
CA ASP A 110 1.88 -5.17 19.58
C ASP A 110 1.79 -3.68 19.92
N GLU A 111 2.87 -2.93 19.76
CA GLU A 111 2.89 -1.48 20.01
C GLU A 111 2.09 -0.67 18.97
N ILE A 112 1.83 -1.21 17.77
CA ILE A 112 1.00 -0.55 16.76
C ILE A 112 -0.41 -0.24 17.31
N ALA A 113 -0.97 -1.10 18.17
CA ALA A 113 -2.29 -0.87 18.79
C ALA A 113 -2.32 0.40 19.67
N LYS A 114 -1.18 0.85 20.17
CA LYS A 114 -1.04 1.93 21.14
C LYS A 114 -0.57 3.24 20.52
N LEU A 115 -0.32 3.27 19.21
CA LEU A 115 0.16 4.46 18.52
C LEU A 115 -0.81 5.63 18.74
N PRO A 116 -0.32 6.79 19.21
CA PRO A 116 -1.15 7.98 19.33
C PRO A 116 -1.52 8.55 17.95
N THR A 117 -2.56 9.36 17.90
CA THR A 117 -2.95 10.07 16.67
C THR A 117 -1.79 10.90 16.11
N GLY A 118 -1.57 10.82 14.81
CA GLY A 118 -0.48 11.52 14.14
C GLY A 118 0.89 10.87 14.29
N VAL A 119 0.95 9.64 14.81
CA VAL A 119 2.17 8.82 14.82
C VAL A 119 1.97 7.61 13.91
N ALA A 120 2.99 7.30 13.12
CA ALA A 120 3.01 6.16 12.22
C ALA A 120 4.34 5.42 12.28
N VAL A 121 4.30 4.13 11.99
CA VAL A 121 5.48 3.36 11.61
C VAL A 121 5.65 3.47 10.11
N VAL A 122 6.82 3.87 9.67
CA VAL A 122 7.18 3.97 8.23
C VAL A 122 8.28 2.96 7.95
N TYR A 123 8.10 2.23 6.85
CA TYR A 123 9.06 1.26 6.36
C TYR A 123 9.20 1.37 4.84
N GLN A 124 10.40 1.19 4.34
CA GLN A 124 10.70 1.07 2.94
C GLN A 124 11.57 -0.16 2.71
N ASN A 125 11.39 -0.84 1.59
CA ASN A 125 11.99 -2.17 1.37
C ASN A 125 13.53 -2.19 1.39
N ASP A 126 14.18 -1.05 1.18
CA ASP A 126 15.64 -0.86 1.27
C ASP A 126 16.14 -0.42 2.66
N TRP A 127 15.23 -0.28 3.65
CA TRP A 127 15.60 0.04 5.02
C TRP A 127 15.84 -1.23 5.83
N GLU A 128 16.81 -1.18 6.75
CA GLU A 128 17.11 -2.30 7.65
C GLU A 128 15.99 -2.52 8.68
N GLU A 129 15.40 -1.43 9.20
CA GLU A 129 14.35 -1.46 10.21
C GLU A 129 13.29 -0.38 9.95
N PRO A 130 12.03 -0.63 10.39
CA PRO A 130 10.99 0.39 10.34
C PRO A 130 11.26 1.51 11.34
N VAL A 131 10.82 2.72 11.01
CA VAL A 131 11.04 3.94 11.78
C VAL A 131 9.72 4.47 12.32
N LEU A 132 9.69 4.88 13.59
CA LEU A 132 8.55 5.56 14.19
C LEU A 132 8.60 7.06 13.83
N CYS A 133 7.56 7.56 13.18
CA CYS A 133 7.48 8.94 12.69
C CYS A 133 6.29 9.68 13.28
N LYS A 134 6.49 10.94 13.67
CA LYS A 134 5.41 11.87 13.95
C LYS A 134 5.01 12.57 12.65
N ILE A 135 3.77 12.41 12.24
CA ILE A 135 3.21 13.07 11.06
C ILE A 135 2.84 14.50 11.45
N GLY A 136 3.35 15.48 10.74
CA GLY A 136 2.98 16.87 10.94
C GLY A 136 1.51 17.11 10.59
N LYS A 137 0.86 18.01 11.33
CA LYS A 137 -0.47 18.48 10.94
C LYS A 137 -0.34 19.25 9.63
N PHE A 138 -1.22 18.93 8.68
CA PHE A 138 -1.31 19.69 7.45
C PHE A 138 -1.89 21.06 7.75
N ASP A 139 -1.22 22.12 7.30
CA ASP A 139 -1.64 23.52 7.44
C ASP A 139 -1.73 24.13 6.05
N ASP A 140 -2.92 24.56 5.65
CA ASP A 140 -3.19 25.14 4.32
C ASP A 140 -2.34 26.39 4.04
N GLU A 141 -1.91 27.11 5.09
CA GLU A 141 -1.07 28.30 4.96
C GLU A 141 0.35 28.00 4.42
N ASN A 142 0.83 26.78 4.58
CA ASN A 142 2.18 26.38 4.12
C ASN A 142 2.27 25.96 2.65
N ILE A 143 1.14 25.78 1.95
CA ILE A 143 1.15 25.36 0.53
C ILE A 143 1.60 26.51 -0.37
N SER A 144 1.15 27.74 -0.11
CA SER A 144 1.45 28.90 -0.95
C SER A 144 2.94 29.29 -0.96
N SER A 145 3.71 28.87 0.05
CA SER A 145 5.15 29.13 0.11
C SER A 145 6.02 28.04 -0.52
N SER A 146 5.48 26.82 -0.67
CA SER A 146 6.24 25.65 -1.16
C SER A 146 6.10 25.42 -2.68
N PHE A 147 5.13 26.02 -3.32
CA PHE A 147 4.85 25.91 -4.77
C PHE A 147 4.97 27.22 -5.53
N ASN A 148 5.88 28.13 -5.12
CA ASN A 148 6.31 29.22 -6.00
C ASN A 148 7.14 28.62 -7.14
N LEU A 149 6.44 28.16 -8.18
CA LEU A 149 6.97 27.93 -9.52
C LEU A 149 7.00 29.24 -10.29
#